data_3bcd4fc2fe1b8d7b633f9ca46854c970
#
_entry.id   3bcd4fc2fe1b8d7b633f9ca46854c970
#
_cell.length_a   1.000
_cell.length_b   1.000
_cell.length_c   1.000
_cell.angle_alpha   90.00
_cell.angle_beta   90.00
_cell.angle_gamma   90.00
#
_symmetry.space_group_name_H-M   'P 1'
#
loop_
_entity.id
_entity.type
_entity.pdbx_description
1 polymer ?
#
loop_
_entity_poly.entity_id
_entity_poly.type
_entity_poly.pdbx_seq_one_letter_code
_entity_poly.pdbx_strand_id
1 'polypeptide(L)'
;MRDVEPHVFNKAYSQFLKRSGMLPFPPSSVWSLNNQMCIGKLEVPAWVDIVKTASFKELAPYDPDWFYVRAAAVARHIYLRKSVGVGALRKLHGGRKNRGSRPGRHFEGSGSVERKVLQALEKIGVLGQNKKTGGRSITKSGRRDLDRIAAEALHAGEGDE
;
A
#
# COMPACT_ATOMS: atom_id res chain seq x y z
N MET A 1 4.36 -9.41 -11.85
CA MET A 1 3.58 -8.28 -11.26
C MET A 1 2.51 -7.69 -12.18
N ARG A 2 2.76 -7.48 -13.48
CA ARG A 2 1.73 -6.99 -14.43
C ARG A 2 0.69 -8.05 -14.77
N ASP A 3 1.09 -9.28 -14.75
CA ASP A 3 0.30 -10.45 -15.16
C ASP A 3 -0.63 -10.96 -14.06
N VAL A 4 -0.44 -10.48 -12.83
CA VAL A 4 -1.28 -10.82 -11.67
C VAL A 4 -2.47 -9.88 -11.58
N GLU A 5 -3.63 -10.44 -11.33
CA GLU A 5 -4.85 -9.66 -11.11
C GLU A 5 -4.70 -8.71 -9.90
N PRO A 6 -5.14 -7.45 -10.02
CA PRO A 6 -4.97 -6.46 -8.96
C PRO A 6 -5.54 -6.87 -7.59
N HIS A 7 -6.69 -7.54 -7.59
CA HIS A 7 -7.36 -7.94 -6.37
C HIS A 7 -6.60 -9.06 -5.64
N VAL A 8 -6.17 -10.06 -6.36
CA VAL A 8 -5.39 -11.19 -5.83
C VAL A 8 -4.07 -10.69 -5.24
N PHE A 9 -3.34 -9.87 -5.99
CA PHE A 9 -2.11 -9.27 -5.50
C PHE A 9 -2.32 -8.41 -4.24
N ASN A 10 -3.31 -7.50 -4.25
CA ASN A 10 -3.56 -6.62 -3.11
C ASN A 10 -3.93 -7.42 -1.85
N LYS A 11 -4.69 -8.51 -1.99
CA LYS A 11 -5.03 -9.41 -0.88
C LYS A 11 -3.77 -10.09 -0.33
N ALA A 12 -2.96 -10.70 -1.18
CA ALA A 12 -1.73 -11.37 -0.77
C ALA A 12 -0.74 -10.40 -0.11
N TYR A 13 -0.50 -9.25 -0.73
CA TYR A 13 0.44 -8.27 -0.20
C TYR A 13 -0.05 -7.59 1.09
N SER A 14 -1.36 -7.35 1.24
CA SER A 14 -1.93 -6.81 2.49
C SER A 14 -1.74 -7.79 3.66
N GLN A 15 -1.96 -9.07 3.41
CA GLN A 15 -1.71 -10.12 4.40
C GLN A 15 -0.22 -10.22 4.77
N PHE A 16 0.67 -10.11 3.80
CA PHE A 16 2.11 -10.06 4.05
C PHE A 16 2.50 -8.85 4.93
N LEU A 17 2.01 -7.65 4.62
CA LEU A 17 2.27 -6.44 5.41
C LEU A 17 1.71 -6.55 6.84
N LYS A 18 0.58 -7.21 7.03
CA LYS A 18 -0.01 -7.48 8.35
C LYS A 18 0.81 -8.51 9.13
N ARG A 19 1.25 -9.59 8.47
CA ARG A 19 2.02 -10.70 9.07
C ARG A 19 3.44 -10.29 9.44
N SER A 20 4.12 -9.49 8.64
CA SER A 20 5.51 -9.06 8.88
C SER A 20 5.68 -8.30 10.19
N GLY A 21 4.59 -7.76 10.75
CA GLY A 21 4.59 -7.18 12.09
C GLY A 21 4.49 -8.16 13.24
N MET A 22 4.27 -9.44 12.99
CA MET A 22 4.06 -10.47 14.01
C MET A 22 5.28 -11.38 14.24
N LEU A 23 6.34 -11.24 13.47
CA LEU A 23 7.54 -12.06 13.69
C LEU A 23 8.27 -11.57 14.95
N PRO A 24 8.46 -12.43 15.96
CA PRO A 24 9.35 -12.11 17.05
C PRO A 24 10.76 -11.86 16.49
N PHE A 25 11.47 -10.92 17.06
CA PHE A 25 12.87 -10.61 16.72
C PHE A 25 13.66 -11.92 16.50
N PRO A 26 14.31 -12.12 15.34
CA PRO A 26 15.27 -13.20 15.24
C PRO A 26 16.37 -12.97 16.27
N PRO A 27 16.83 -14.01 16.96
CA PRO A 27 17.92 -13.88 17.92
C PRO A 27 19.14 -13.24 17.24
N SER A 28 19.86 -12.43 17.98
CA SER A 28 20.97 -11.58 17.53
C SER A 28 22.10 -12.26 16.74
N SER A 29 22.12 -13.59 16.65
CA SER A 29 23.09 -14.39 15.92
C SER A 29 22.83 -14.53 14.39
N VAL A 30 21.68 -14.07 13.89
CA VAL A 30 21.30 -14.23 12.46
C VAL A 30 21.57 -12.98 11.62
N TRP A 31 22.11 -11.92 12.22
CA TRP A 31 22.39 -10.65 11.53
C TRP A 31 23.50 -10.73 10.48
N SER A 32 24.27 -11.79 10.46
CA SER A 32 25.52 -11.86 9.68
C SER A 32 25.46 -12.58 8.33
N LEU A 33 24.40 -13.35 8.00
CA LEU A 33 24.50 -14.30 6.88
C LEU A 33 23.53 -14.10 5.72
N ASN A 34 22.44 -13.37 5.86
CA ASN A 34 21.59 -13.07 4.72
C ASN A 34 21.02 -11.66 4.88
N ASN A 35 21.40 -10.77 3.97
CA ASN A 35 20.86 -9.44 3.77
C ASN A 35 19.36 -9.49 3.34
N GLN A 36 18.61 -10.42 3.92
CA GLN A 36 17.15 -10.50 3.84
C GLN A 36 16.62 -9.50 4.87
N MET A 37 16.38 -8.31 4.36
CA MET A 37 15.76 -7.23 5.09
C MET A 37 14.50 -7.75 5.79
N CYS A 38 14.55 -7.76 7.13
CA CYS A 38 13.37 -7.78 7.95
C CYS A 38 12.56 -6.53 7.59
N ILE A 39 11.54 -6.67 6.77
CA ILE A 39 10.61 -5.58 6.48
C ILE A 39 9.95 -5.24 7.82
N GLY A 40 10.27 -4.05 8.34
CA GLY A 40 9.73 -3.58 9.61
C GLY A 40 8.20 -3.55 9.59
N LYS A 41 7.59 -3.59 10.76
CA LYS A 41 6.14 -3.50 10.92
C LYS A 41 5.58 -2.23 10.30
N LEU A 42 4.51 -2.36 9.51
CA LEU A 42 3.76 -1.21 9.02
C LEU A 42 3.10 -0.48 10.21
N GLU A 43 3.51 0.75 10.48
CA GLU A 43 2.87 1.57 11.51
C GLU A 43 1.48 2.01 11.06
N VAL A 44 0.47 1.50 11.76
CA VAL A 44 -0.92 1.91 11.57
C VAL A 44 -1.19 3.11 12.49
N PRO A 45 -1.60 4.27 11.96
CA PRO A 45 -1.95 5.43 12.77
C PRO A 45 -3.19 5.18 13.64
N ALA A 46 -3.22 5.72 14.85
CA ALA A 46 -4.33 5.54 15.80
C ALA A 46 -5.71 6.04 15.32
N TRP A 47 -5.73 6.92 14.32
CA TRP A 47 -6.97 7.46 13.76
C TRP A 47 -7.61 6.59 12.66
N VAL A 48 -6.97 5.48 12.27
CA VAL A 48 -7.42 4.63 11.15
C VAL A 48 -8.84 4.11 11.34
N ASP A 49 -9.21 3.78 12.57
CA ASP A 49 -10.54 3.24 12.90
C ASP A 49 -11.67 4.30 12.89
N ILE A 50 -11.31 5.58 12.87
CA ILE A 50 -12.28 6.66 13.04
C ILE A 50 -12.57 7.39 11.73
N VAL A 51 -11.58 7.45 10.79
CA VAL A 51 -11.66 8.34 9.64
C VAL A 51 -12.30 7.71 8.42
N LYS A 52 -13.00 8.54 7.65
CA LYS A 52 -13.38 8.21 6.28
C LYS A 52 -12.27 8.57 5.29
N THR A 53 -12.13 7.81 4.22
CA THR A 53 -11.03 7.92 3.26
C THR A 53 -11.11 9.13 2.34
N ALA A 54 -12.25 9.83 2.30
CA ALA A 54 -12.43 11.04 1.50
C ALA A 54 -13.65 11.84 1.96
N SER A 55 -13.69 13.14 1.62
CA SER A 55 -14.80 14.03 1.97
C SER A 55 -16.14 13.70 1.29
N PHE A 56 -16.08 12.94 0.17
CA PHE A 56 -17.27 12.52 -0.57
C PHE A 56 -17.84 11.18 -0.09
N LYS A 57 -17.11 10.44 0.74
CA LYS A 57 -17.59 9.19 1.36
C LYS A 57 -18.50 9.53 2.54
N GLU A 58 -19.56 8.76 2.71
CA GLU A 58 -20.51 8.91 3.81
C GLU A 58 -19.99 8.20 5.06
N LEU A 59 -19.46 7.00 4.89
CA LEU A 59 -19.00 6.12 5.97
C LEU A 59 -17.50 5.87 5.90
N ALA A 60 -16.93 5.45 7.04
CA ALA A 60 -15.61 4.86 7.13
C ALA A 60 -15.57 3.49 6.40
N PRO A 61 -14.39 2.97 6.02
CA PRO A 61 -14.28 1.62 5.48
C PRO A 61 -14.81 0.58 6.46
N TYR A 62 -15.52 -0.41 5.94
CA TYR A 62 -16.07 -1.50 6.75
C TYR A 62 -15.02 -2.53 7.17
N ASP A 63 -14.00 -2.74 6.34
CA ASP A 63 -12.88 -3.64 6.61
C ASP A 63 -11.91 -3.00 7.62
N PRO A 64 -11.64 -3.60 8.79
CA PRO A 64 -10.67 -3.08 9.75
C PRO A 64 -9.25 -3.05 9.18
N ASP A 65 -8.92 -3.93 8.24
CA ASP A 65 -7.60 -4.03 7.61
C ASP A 65 -7.42 -3.12 6.38
N TRP A 66 -8.36 -2.23 6.13
CA TRP A 66 -8.35 -1.37 4.94
C TRP A 66 -7.05 -0.60 4.71
N PHE A 67 -6.34 -0.26 5.78
CA PHE A 67 -5.08 0.49 5.70
C PHE A 67 -3.98 -0.34 5.04
N TYR A 68 -3.89 -1.64 5.35
CA TYR A 68 -2.96 -2.57 4.70
C TYR A 68 -3.33 -2.79 3.23
N VAL A 69 -4.61 -2.92 2.92
CA VAL A 69 -5.10 -3.05 1.54
C VAL A 69 -4.79 -1.78 0.74
N ARG A 70 -4.97 -0.60 1.34
CA ARG A 70 -4.58 0.68 0.72
C ARG A 70 -3.08 0.75 0.50
N ALA A 71 -2.27 0.32 1.45
CA ALA A 71 -0.81 0.29 1.33
C ALA A 71 -0.37 -0.64 0.19
N ALA A 72 -0.98 -1.80 0.06
CA ALA A 72 -0.74 -2.74 -1.04
C ALA A 72 -1.08 -2.13 -2.40
N ALA A 73 -2.24 -1.53 -2.53
CA ALA A 73 -2.68 -0.88 -3.77
C ALA A 73 -1.77 0.29 -4.17
N VAL A 74 -1.32 1.10 -3.21
CA VAL A 74 -0.39 2.22 -3.44
C VAL A 74 0.99 1.69 -3.86
N ALA A 75 1.52 0.67 -3.20
CA ALA A 75 2.79 0.05 -3.57
C ALA A 75 2.76 -0.49 -5.00
N ARG A 76 1.69 -1.22 -5.38
CA ARG A 76 1.46 -1.69 -6.74
C ARG A 76 1.38 -0.54 -7.75
N HIS A 77 0.67 0.53 -7.42
CA HIS A 77 0.54 1.70 -8.30
C HIS A 77 1.89 2.37 -8.57
N ILE A 78 2.73 2.53 -7.53
CA ILE A 78 4.07 3.13 -7.66
C ILE A 78 5.01 2.21 -8.46
N TYR A 79 4.90 0.89 -8.28
CA TYR A 79 5.65 -0.08 -9.08
C TYR A 79 5.40 0.11 -10.58
N LEU A 80 4.14 0.28 -10.98
CA LEU A 80 3.74 0.43 -12.38
C LEU A 80 4.09 1.82 -12.96
N ARG A 81 3.95 2.88 -12.14
CA ARG A 81 4.08 4.28 -12.58
C ARG A 81 5.46 4.89 -12.34
N LYS A 82 6.39 4.17 -11.74
CA LYS A 82 7.77 4.55 -11.43
C LYS A 82 7.92 5.63 -10.34
N SER A 83 7.28 6.78 -10.47
CA SER A 83 7.34 7.87 -9.46
C SER A 83 5.97 8.51 -9.30
N VAL A 84 5.49 8.58 -8.06
CA VAL A 84 4.14 9.08 -7.75
C VAL A 84 4.19 9.97 -6.51
N GLY A 85 3.48 11.10 -6.59
CA GLY A 85 3.30 12.03 -5.47
C GLY A 85 1.92 11.87 -4.82
N VAL A 86 1.73 12.48 -3.64
CA VAL A 86 0.46 12.49 -2.90
C VAL A 86 -0.70 13.05 -3.74
N GLY A 87 -0.46 14.12 -4.52
CA GLY A 87 -1.49 14.73 -5.35
C GLY A 87 -2.04 13.77 -6.44
N ALA A 88 -1.17 12.95 -7.04
CA ALA A 88 -1.59 11.94 -8.02
C ALA A 88 -2.44 10.84 -7.37
N LEU A 89 -2.08 10.40 -6.16
CA LEU A 89 -2.85 9.41 -5.40
C LEU A 89 -4.21 9.97 -4.94
N ARG A 90 -4.28 11.24 -4.56
CA ARG A 90 -5.56 11.90 -4.24
C ARG A 90 -6.53 11.89 -5.42
N LYS A 91 -6.04 12.11 -6.63
CA LYS A 91 -6.86 12.03 -7.86
C LYS A 91 -7.28 10.58 -8.14
N LEU A 92 -6.34 9.63 -8.00
CA LEU A 92 -6.59 8.20 -8.23
C LEU A 92 -7.67 7.64 -7.29
N HIS A 93 -7.57 7.95 -6.00
CA HIS A 93 -8.51 7.51 -4.99
C HIS A 93 -9.67 8.48 -4.75
N GLY A 94 -9.83 9.44 -5.65
CA GLY A 94 -10.98 10.31 -5.71
C GLY A 94 -12.21 9.60 -6.27
N GLY A 95 -13.35 10.27 -6.20
CA GLY A 95 -14.59 9.74 -6.70
C GLY A 95 -15.66 10.81 -6.83
N ARG A 96 -16.82 10.40 -7.31
CA ARG A 96 -17.97 11.27 -7.51
C ARG A 96 -18.63 11.58 -6.16
N LYS A 97 -18.84 12.86 -5.88
CA LYS A 97 -19.59 13.32 -4.71
C LYS A 97 -21.06 13.54 -5.07
N ASN A 98 -21.96 12.99 -4.25
CA ASN A 98 -23.36 13.35 -4.31
C ASN A 98 -23.54 14.81 -3.81
N ARG A 99 -24.23 15.61 -4.60
CA ARG A 99 -24.49 17.04 -4.34
C ARG A 99 -26.00 17.35 -4.23
N GLY A 100 -26.80 16.34 -3.95
CA GLY A 100 -28.25 16.43 -3.98
C GLY A 100 -28.77 16.60 -5.40
N SER A 101 -29.62 17.59 -5.66
CA SER A 101 -30.19 17.89 -6.99
C SER A 101 -29.20 18.51 -7.99
N ARG A 102 -27.95 18.81 -7.57
CA ARG A 102 -26.90 19.33 -8.46
C ARG A 102 -26.13 18.19 -9.13
N PRO A 103 -25.60 18.37 -10.36
CA PRO A 103 -24.78 17.37 -11.02
C PRO A 103 -23.59 16.95 -10.16
N GLY A 104 -23.34 15.63 -10.07
CA GLY A 104 -22.20 15.10 -9.32
C GLY A 104 -20.87 15.51 -9.97
N ARG A 105 -19.89 15.86 -9.14
CA ARG A 105 -18.52 16.19 -9.58
C ARG A 105 -17.50 15.27 -8.92
N HIS A 106 -16.35 15.14 -9.56
CA HIS A 106 -15.20 14.43 -9.00
C HIS A 106 -14.59 15.23 -7.85
N PHE A 107 -14.39 14.53 -6.72
CA PHE A 107 -13.68 15.05 -5.55
C PHE A 107 -12.47 14.18 -5.25
N GLU A 108 -11.41 14.80 -4.79
CA GLU A 108 -10.17 14.12 -4.46
C GLU A 108 -10.28 13.32 -3.16
N GLY A 109 -9.48 12.25 -3.07
CA GLY A 109 -9.32 11.46 -1.86
C GLY A 109 -8.60 12.22 -0.75
N SER A 110 -8.56 11.64 0.46
CA SER A 110 -7.89 12.23 1.63
C SER A 110 -6.37 12.24 1.44
N GLY A 111 -5.78 13.45 1.39
CA GLY A 111 -4.32 13.60 1.29
C GLY A 111 -3.58 13.16 2.55
N SER A 112 -4.22 13.19 3.71
CA SER A 112 -3.64 12.71 4.97
C SER A 112 -3.45 11.21 4.96
N VAL A 113 -4.46 10.47 4.51
CA VAL A 113 -4.41 9.00 4.36
C VAL A 113 -3.27 8.60 3.42
N GLU A 114 -3.24 9.19 2.21
CA GLU A 114 -2.22 8.85 1.20
C GLU A 114 -0.81 9.20 1.67
N ARG A 115 -0.65 10.33 2.36
CA ARG A 115 0.66 10.74 2.90
C ARG A 115 1.14 9.78 3.98
N LYS A 116 0.26 9.34 4.88
CA LYS A 116 0.63 8.40 5.95
C LYS A 116 0.93 7.01 5.41
N VAL A 117 0.18 6.53 4.43
CA VAL A 117 0.49 5.28 3.73
C VAL A 117 1.88 5.34 3.08
N LEU A 118 2.19 6.43 2.36
CA LEU A 118 3.51 6.60 1.75
C LEU A 118 4.63 6.65 2.78
N GLN A 119 4.43 7.40 3.88
CA GLN A 119 5.41 7.48 4.98
C GLN A 119 5.62 6.11 5.66
N ALA A 120 4.55 5.34 5.86
CA ALA A 120 4.64 4.01 6.45
C ALA A 120 5.43 3.05 5.55
N LEU A 121 5.18 3.05 4.24
CA LEU A 121 5.93 2.24 3.26
C LEU A 121 7.39 2.71 3.11
N GLU A 122 7.66 4.00 3.29
CA GLU A 122 9.01 4.57 3.28
C GLU A 122 9.79 4.13 4.52
N LYS A 123 9.18 4.13 5.71
CA LYS A 123 9.79 3.64 6.96
C LYS A 123 10.20 2.16 6.88
N ILE A 124 9.40 1.34 6.21
CA ILE A 124 9.71 -0.08 5.98
C ILE A 124 10.82 -0.27 4.93
N GLY A 125 11.16 0.77 4.16
CA GLY A 125 12.16 0.70 3.11
C GLY A 125 11.67 0.16 1.76
N VAL A 126 10.36 -0.06 1.59
CA VAL A 126 9.75 -0.47 0.31
C VAL A 126 9.78 0.69 -0.69
N LEU A 127 9.56 1.91 -0.21
CA LEU A 127 9.61 3.13 -1.03
C LEU A 127 10.79 4.00 -0.64
N GLY A 128 11.28 4.75 -1.63
CA GLY A 128 12.29 5.79 -1.44
C GLY A 128 11.81 7.11 -2.03
N GLN A 129 12.22 8.22 -1.40
CA GLN A 129 11.93 9.55 -1.89
C GLN A 129 12.89 9.94 -3.02
N ASN A 130 12.34 10.41 -4.13
CA ASN A 130 13.13 10.98 -5.21
C ASN A 130 13.41 12.46 -4.93
N LYS A 131 14.67 12.79 -4.61
CA LYS A 131 15.09 14.18 -4.29
C LYS A 131 14.85 15.16 -5.43
N LYS A 132 14.88 14.70 -6.71
CA LYS A 132 14.71 15.58 -7.88
C LYS A 132 13.25 15.95 -8.14
N THR A 133 12.33 14.99 -8.01
CA THR A 133 10.91 15.18 -8.36
C THR A 133 9.99 15.33 -7.14
N GLY A 134 10.50 15.12 -5.93
CA GLY A 134 9.72 15.11 -4.69
C GLY A 134 8.73 13.93 -4.57
N GLY A 135 8.62 13.11 -5.61
CA GLY A 135 7.79 11.89 -5.64
C GLY A 135 8.45 10.73 -4.91
N ARG A 136 7.69 9.66 -4.73
CA ARG A 136 8.19 8.40 -4.20
C ARG A 136 8.32 7.38 -5.31
N SER A 137 9.39 6.62 -5.26
CA SER A 137 9.68 5.52 -6.18
C SER A 137 9.95 4.25 -5.38
N ILE A 138 9.81 3.11 -6.04
CA ILE A 138 10.09 1.83 -5.40
C ILE A 138 11.60 1.62 -5.26
N THR A 139 12.03 1.06 -4.14
CA THR A 139 13.43 0.67 -3.91
C THR A 139 13.74 -0.65 -4.61
N LYS A 140 15.04 -0.99 -4.69
CA LYS A 140 15.48 -2.29 -5.26
C LYS A 140 14.97 -3.47 -4.42
N SER A 141 14.98 -3.33 -3.10
CA SER A 141 14.43 -4.32 -2.15
C SER A 141 12.93 -4.44 -2.28
N GLY A 142 12.20 -3.32 -2.23
CA GLY A 142 10.74 -3.32 -2.39
C GLY A 142 10.29 -3.95 -3.71
N ARG A 143 11.04 -3.75 -4.80
CA ARG A 143 10.75 -4.41 -6.08
C ARG A 143 10.84 -5.92 -5.98
N ARG A 144 11.93 -6.44 -5.37
CA ARG A 144 12.13 -7.90 -5.19
C ARG A 144 11.00 -8.51 -4.36
N ASP A 145 10.59 -7.83 -3.29
CA ASP A 145 9.52 -8.32 -2.41
C ASP A 145 8.18 -8.35 -3.14
N LEU A 146 7.84 -7.30 -3.88
CA LEU A 146 6.61 -7.25 -4.66
C LEU A 146 6.59 -8.31 -5.77
N ASP A 147 7.72 -8.55 -6.44
CA ASP A 147 7.81 -9.57 -7.50
C ASP A 147 7.71 -10.99 -6.92
N ARG A 148 8.34 -11.24 -5.76
CA ARG A 148 8.22 -12.52 -5.05
C ARG A 148 6.77 -12.83 -4.68
N ILE A 149 6.08 -11.89 -4.02
CA ILE A 149 4.69 -12.10 -3.61
C ILE A 149 3.75 -12.21 -4.82
N ALA A 150 4.07 -11.52 -5.92
CA ALA A 150 3.31 -11.67 -7.15
C ALA A 150 3.45 -13.08 -7.74
N ALA A 151 4.65 -13.69 -7.68
CA ALA A 151 4.87 -15.06 -8.12
C ALA A 151 4.13 -16.06 -7.21
N GLU A 152 4.22 -15.89 -5.89
CA GLU A 152 3.48 -16.70 -4.92
C GLU A 152 1.96 -16.63 -5.14
N ALA A 153 1.43 -15.43 -5.45
CA ALA A 153 0.01 -15.22 -5.70
C ALA A 153 -0.49 -15.84 -7.01
N LEU A 154 0.36 -15.95 -8.04
CA LEU A 154 0.05 -16.68 -9.27
C LEU A 154 -0.05 -18.18 -9.01
N HIS A 155 0.94 -18.77 -8.36
CA HIS A 155 0.94 -20.20 -8.07
C HIS A 155 -0.19 -20.64 -7.14
N ALA A 156 -0.62 -19.77 -6.21
CA ALA A 156 -1.77 -20.06 -5.37
C ALA A 156 -3.10 -20.10 -6.15
N GLY A 157 -3.21 -19.32 -7.24
CA GLY A 157 -4.40 -19.31 -8.10
C GLY A 157 -4.49 -20.51 -9.08
N GLU A 158 -3.35 -21.14 -9.40
CA GLU A 158 -3.30 -22.31 -10.29
C GLU A 158 -3.62 -23.62 -9.58
N GLY A 159 -3.65 -23.63 -8.25
CA GLY A 159 -3.93 -24.82 -7.43
C GLY A 159 -5.41 -25.02 -7.05
N ASP A 160 -6.27 -24.06 -7.35
CA ASP A 160 -7.71 -24.10 -7.03
C ASP A 160 -8.60 -24.41 -8.27
N GLU A 161 -8.02 -24.76 -9.42
CA GLU A 161 -8.72 -25.32 -10.59
C GLU A 161 -8.46 -26.83 -10.68
#